data_32016ec1d8ae876009d9a9a4097151c7
#
_entry.id   32016ec1d8ae876009d9a9a4097151c7
#
_cell.length_a   1.000
_cell.length_b   1.000
_cell.length_c   1.000
_cell.angle_alpha   90.00
_cell.angle_beta   90.00
_cell.angle_gamma   90.00
#
_symmetry.space_group_name_H-M   'P 1'
#
loop_
_entity.id
_entity.type
_entity.pdbx_description
1 polymer ?
#
loop_
_entity_poly.entity_id
_entity_poly.type
_entity_poly.pdbx_seq_one_letter_code
_entity_poly.pdbx_strand_id
1 'polypeptide(L)'
;MRRLALCLLALPLCSQALDEAAFKGDARKLAGSCADRARLLRPKDAKMLAEYGRAFLAAGEKAKAEDCFQLARIDKPKDADVHRLIAVAYLRANLRSEGLKAIADMQAADPKDKNAFTRAAVNLQDAGLTKEADGLMERAWILDPSDWQNCVAYGRSCLRKGHRDSAARWFARASQAKPQEERMWNAIALAYADHGAEPS
;
A
#
# COMPACT_ATOMS: atom_id res chain seq x y z
N MET A 1 -17.26 -37.65 2.94
CA MET A 1 -15.94 -37.98 2.38
C MET A 1 -15.80 -37.55 0.91
N ARG A 2 -16.02 -36.27 0.55
CA ARG A 2 -15.92 -35.78 -0.84
C ARG A 2 -15.08 -34.48 -1.00
N ARG A 3 -14.30 -34.08 0.02
CA ARG A 3 -13.48 -32.81 -0.02
C ARG A 3 -11.97 -33.02 -0.19
N LEU A 4 -11.49 -34.29 -0.25
CA LEU A 4 -10.06 -34.60 -0.41
C LEU A 4 -9.60 -34.79 -1.87
N ALA A 5 -10.53 -34.94 -2.82
CA ALA A 5 -10.17 -35.22 -4.21
C ALA A 5 -9.81 -33.99 -5.05
N LEU A 6 -10.18 -32.74 -4.61
CA LEU A 6 -9.89 -31.53 -5.38
C LEU A 6 -8.47 -30.99 -5.17
N CYS A 7 -7.80 -31.34 -4.06
CA CYS A 7 -6.43 -30.85 -3.81
C CYS A 7 -5.35 -31.57 -4.63
N LEU A 8 -5.59 -32.79 -5.08
CA LEU A 8 -4.58 -33.60 -5.81
C LEU A 8 -4.45 -33.22 -7.29
N LEU A 9 -5.45 -32.58 -7.89
CA LEU A 9 -5.39 -32.14 -9.30
C LEU A 9 -4.78 -30.74 -9.49
N ALA A 10 -4.64 -29.94 -8.43
CA ALA A 10 -4.06 -28.59 -8.50
C ALA A 10 -2.51 -28.58 -8.39
N LEU A 11 -1.91 -29.63 -7.84
CA LEU A 11 -0.45 -29.73 -7.66
C LEU A 11 0.37 -29.71 -8.95
N PRO A 12 -0.05 -30.34 -10.07
CA PRO A 12 0.77 -30.30 -11.29
C PRO A 12 0.79 -28.92 -11.97
N LEU A 13 -0.23 -28.07 -11.80
CA LEU A 13 -0.31 -26.74 -12.42
C LEU A 13 0.63 -25.74 -11.74
N CYS A 14 0.94 -25.89 -10.45
CA CYS A 14 1.84 -25.02 -9.71
C CYS A 14 3.33 -25.32 -9.98
N SER A 15 3.67 -26.53 -10.40
CA SER A 15 5.07 -26.94 -10.60
C SER A 15 5.62 -26.64 -12.00
N GLN A 16 4.76 -26.32 -12.98
CA GLN A 16 5.20 -26.00 -14.33
C GLN A 16 5.65 -24.55 -14.42
N ALA A 17 6.92 -24.35 -14.75
CA ALA A 17 7.41 -23.04 -15.16
C ALA A 17 6.68 -22.58 -16.43
N LEU A 18 6.35 -21.30 -16.49
CA LEU A 18 5.86 -20.67 -17.72
C LEU A 18 7.06 -20.42 -18.63
N ASP A 19 6.89 -20.65 -19.93
CA ASP A 19 7.88 -20.26 -20.94
C ASP A 19 7.84 -18.75 -21.21
N GLU A 20 8.84 -18.24 -21.93
CA GLU A 20 8.93 -16.82 -22.27
C GLU A 20 7.71 -16.33 -23.07
N ALA A 21 7.11 -17.18 -23.91
CA ALA A 21 5.97 -16.83 -24.73
C ALA A 21 4.73 -16.50 -23.87
N ALA A 22 4.56 -17.24 -22.76
CA ALA A 22 3.47 -16.97 -21.81
C ALA A 22 3.55 -15.58 -21.20
N PHE A 23 4.77 -15.02 -21.01
CA PHE A 23 4.96 -13.68 -20.43
C PHE A 23 4.81 -12.54 -21.46
N LYS A 24 4.66 -12.84 -22.74
CA LYS A 24 4.41 -11.86 -23.81
C LYS A 24 2.91 -11.60 -24.07
N GLY A 25 2.03 -12.23 -23.28
CA GLY A 25 0.58 -12.11 -23.40
C GLY A 25 0.01 -10.83 -22.81
N ASP A 26 -1.32 -10.78 -22.71
CA ASP A 26 -2.05 -9.68 -22.08
C ASP A 26 -1.66 -9.53 -20.59
N ALA A 27 -1.15 -8.36 -20.23
CA ALA A 27 -0.62 -8.10 -18.90
C ALA A 27 -1.67 -8.29 -17.79
N ARG A 28 -2.95 -8.02 -18.07
CA ARG A 28 -4.03 -8.20 -17.08
C ARG A 28 -4.29 -9.68 -16.83
N LYS A 29 -4.39 -10.48 -17.90
CA LYS A 29 -4.56 -11.94 -17.79
C LYS A 29 -3.37 -12.58 -17.08
N LEU A 30 -2.16 -12.13 -17.38
CA LEU A 30 -0.95 -12.60 -16.71
C LEU A 30 -0.95 -12.26 -15.22
N ALA A 31 -1.33 -11.05 -14.84
CA ALA A 31 -1.44 -10.67 -13.43
C ALA A 31 -2.38 -11.59 -12.66
N GLY A 32 -3.58 -11.89 -13.21
CA GLY A 32 -4.53 -12.82 -12.61
C GLY A 32 -3.97 -14.24 -12.50
N SER A 33 -3.39 -14.78 -13.56
CA SER A 33 -2.81 -16.14 -13.57
C SER A 33 -1.64 -16.29 -12.59
N CYS A 34 -0.78 -15.28 -12.49
CA CYS A 34 0.32 -15.28 -11.52
C CYS A 34 -0.21 -15.20 -10.09
N ALA A 35 -1.25 -14.41 -9.84
CA ALA A 35 -1.88 -14.32 -8.53
C ALA A 35 -2.55 -15.64 -8.11
N ASP A 36 -3.24 -16.35 -9.02
CA ASP A 36 -3.79 -17.69 -8.75
C ASP A 36 -2.69 -18.67 -8.34
N ARG A 37 -1.56 -18.71 -9.07
CA ARG A 37 -0.42 -19.57 -8.73
C ARG A 37 0.21 -19.21 -7.39
N ALA A 38 0.44 -17.93 -7.14
CA ALA A 38 1.02 -17.45 -5.89
C ALA A 38 0.13 -17.76 -4.69
N ARG A 39 -1.19 -17.61 -4.83
CA ARG A 39 -2.17 -17.96 -3.80
C ARG A 39 -2.14 -19.45 -3.44
N LEU A 40 -1.93 -20.33 -4.41
CA LEU A 40 -1.79 -21.78 -4.16
C LEU A 40 -0.55 -22.10 -3.33
N LEU A 41 0.53 -21.34 -3.50
CA LEU A 41 1.78 -21.53 -2.76
C LEU A 41 1.72 -21.01 -1.32
N ARG A 42 0.98 -19.90 -1.07
CA ARG A 42 0.83 -19.27 0.26
C ARG A 42 -0.63 -18.86 0.53
N PRO A 43 -1.52 -19.82 0.76
CA PRO A 43 -2.97 -19.55 0.85
C PRO A 43 -3.41 -18.86 2.15
N LYS A 44 -2.53 -18.74 3.17
CA LYS A 44 -2.91 -18.30 4.52
C LYS A 44 -2.13 -17.08 5.03
N ASP A 45 -1.28 -16.46 4.23
CA ASP A 45 -0.56 -15.24 4.63
C ASP A 45 -1.45 -14.03 4.33
N ALA A 46 -1.94 -13.35 5.39
CA ALA A 46 -2.87 -12.23 5.25
C ALA A 46 -2.32 -11.07 4.40
N LYS A 47 -1.02 -10.73 4.54
CA LYS A 47 -0.41 -9.66 3.74
C LYS A 47 -0.27 -10.07 2.28
N MET A 48 0.11 -11.33 2.05
CA MET A 48 0.17 -11.87 0.69
C MET A 48 -1.22 -11.98 0.07
N LEU A 49 -2.26 -12.38 0.84
CA LEU A 49 -3.64 -12.36 0.37
C LEU A 49 -4.09 -10.96 -0.06
N ALA A 50 -3.73 -9.92 0.69
CA ALA A 50 -4.01 -8.53 0.28
C ALA A 50 -3.29 -8.16 -1.03
N GLU A 51 -2.05 -8.59 -1.23
CA GLU A 51 -1.31 -8.38 -2.49
C GLU A 51 -1.89 -9.19 -3.66
N TYR A 52 -2.34 -10.43 -3.44
CA TYR A 52 -3.04 -11.20 -4.47
C TYR A 52 -4.35 -10.52 -4.86
N GLY A 53 -5.12 -10.04 -3.89
CA GLY A 53 -6.32 -9.25 -4.15
C GLY A 53 -6.04 -8.02 -4.99
N ARG A 54 -4.92 -7.32 -4.75
CA ARG A 54 -4.46 -6.20 -5.58
C ARG A 54 -4.19 -6.63 -7.03
N ALA A 55 -3.51 -7.76 -7.22
CA ALA A 55 -3.23 -8.28 -8.56
C ALA A 55 -4.52 -8.69 -9.29
N PHE A 56 -5.48 -9.32 -8.60
CA PHE A 56 -6.79 -9.64 -9.17
C PHE A 56 -7.60 -8.41 -9.54
N LEU A 57 -7.57 -7.33 -8.73
CA LEU A 57 -8.20 -6.05 -9.11
C LEU A 57 -7.58 -5.47 -10.38
N ALA A 58 -6.24 -5.50 -10.49
CA ALA A 58 -5.54 -5.05 -11.70
C ALA A 58 -5.89 -5.90 -12.93
N ALA A 59 -6.16 -7.20 -12.73
CA ALA A 59 -6.64 -8.11 -13.77
C ALA A 59 -8.13 -7.91 -14.13
N GLY A 60 -8.90 -7.14 -13.35
CA GLY A 60 -10.35 -6.98 -13.49
C GLY A 60 -11.18 -8.08 -12.82
N GLU A 61 -10.55 -8.94 -12.04
CA GLU A 61 -11.18 -10.09 -11.37
C GLU A 61 -11.65 -9.72 -9.95
N LYS A 62 -12.60 -8.77 -9.86
CA LYS A 62 -13.06 -8.19 -8.59
C LYS A 62 -13.52 -9.25 -7.58
N ALA A 63 -14.25 -10.28 -8.00
CA ALA A 63 -14.73 -11.32 -7.09
C ALA A 63 -13.59 -12.07 -6.38
N LYS A 64 -12.55 -12.47 -7.13
CA LYS A 64 -11.37 -13.12 -6.53
C LYS A 64 -10.60 -12.19 -5.59
N ALA A 65 -10.54 -10.90 -5.93
CA ALA A 65 -9.91 -9.90 -5.06
C ALA A 65 -10.65 -9.79 -3.73
N GLU A 66 -11.99 -9.70 -3.74
CA GLU A 66 -12.80 -9.62 -2.53
C GLU A 66 -12.64 -10.87 -1.65
N ASP A 67 -12.61 -12.06 -2.24
CA ASP A 67 -12.33 -13.32 -1.52
C ASP A 67 -10.98 -13.26 -0.80
N CYS A 68 -9.93 -12.77 -1.48
CA CYS A 68 -8.61 -12.61 -0.89
C CYS A 68 -8.62 -11.60 0.26
N PHE A 69 -9.26 -10.44 0.09
CA PHE A 69 -9.37 -9.41 1.12
C PHE A 69 -10.17 -9.89 2.33
N GLN A 70 -11.24 -10.62 2.11
CA GLN A 70 -12.03 -11.21 3.19
C GLN A 70 -11.20 -12.21 4.00
N LEU A 71 -10.48 -13.11 3.34
CA LEU A 71 -9.60 -14.06 4.01
C LEU A 71 -8.48 -13.35 4.78
N ALA A 72 -7.88 -12.31 4.23
CA ALA A 72 -6.86 -11.50 4.89
C ALA A 72 -7.40 -10.85 6.18
N ARG A 73 -8.61 -10.27 6.13
CA ARG A 73 -9.28 -9.66 7.30
C ARG A 73 -9.65 -10.70 8.36
N ILE A 74 -10.06 -11.90 7.97
CA ILE A 74 -10.39 -13.00 8.91
C ILE A 74 -9.13 -13.48 9.62
N ASP A 75 -8.02 -13.64 8.90
CA ASP A 75 -6.75 -14.11 9.48
C ASP A 75 -6.11 -13.07 10.41
N LYS A 76 -6.14 -11.79 10.03
CA LYS A 76 -5.52 -10.68 10.77
C LYS A 76 -6.44 -9.46 10.90
N PRO A 77 -7.54 -9.58 11.68
CA PRO A 77 -8.57 -8.53 11.77
C PRO A 77 -8.07 -7.22 12.41
N LYS A 78 -7.01 -7.29 13.25
CA LYS A 78 -6.42 -6.14 13.94
C LYS A 78 -5.06 -5.71 13.40
N ASP A 79 -4.62 -6.25 12.28
CA ASP A 79 -3.36 -5.83 11.63
C ASP A 79 -3.63 -4.61 10.74
N ALA A 80 -3.25 -3.42 11.20
CA ALA A 80 -3.41 -2.17 10.45
C ALA A 80 -2.72 -2.20 9.07
N ASP A 81 -1.60 -2.93 8.94
CA ASP A 81 -0.91 -3.07 7.66
C ASP A 81 -1.73 -3.87 6.64
N VAL A 82 -2.45 -4.91 7.07
CA VAL A 82 -3.36 -5.67 6.18
C VAL A 82 -4.46 -4.75 5.64
N HIS A 83 -5.13 -3.99 6.51
CA HIS A 83 -6.16 -3.03 6.09
C HIS A 83 -5.59 -1.94 5.18
N ARG A 84 -4.37 -1.45 5.45
CA ARG A 84 -3.66 -0.49 4.60
C ARG A 84 -3.39 -1.07 3.20
N LEU A 85 -2.89 -2.30 3.09
CA LEU A 85 -2.63 -2.96 1.81
C LEU A 85 -3.92 -3.11 0.99
N ILE A 86 -5.02 -3.50 1.64
CA ILE A 86 -6.34 -3.60 1.01
C ILE A 86 -6.81 -2.21 0.52
N ALA A 87 -6.65 -1.16 1.34
CA ALA A 87 -6.99 0.20 0.95
C ALA A 87 -6.21 0.65 -0.29
N VAL A 88 -4.89 0.41 -0.32
CA VAL A 88 -4.03 0.71 -1.48
C VAL A 88 -4.48 -0.02 -2.73
N ALA A 89 -4.89 -1.30 -2.59
CA ALA A 89 -5.38 -2.08 -3.71
C ALA A 89 -6.64 -1.45 -4.33
N TYR A 90 -7.62 -1.07 -3.52
CA TYR A 90 -8.83 -0.40 -3.98
C TYR A 90 -8.54 0.97 -4.61
N LEU A 91 -7.70 1.80 -3.97
CA LEU A 91 -7.37 3.13 -4.47
C LEU A 91 -6.67 3.07 -5.84
N ARG A 92 -5.74 2.12 -6.01
CA ARG A 92 -5.07 1.89 -7.32
C ARG A 92 -6.02 1.38 -8.39
N ALA A 93 -7.08 0.67 -8.01
CA ALA A 93 -8.14 0.24 -8.90
C ALA A 93 -9.22 1.33 -9.14
N ASN A 94 -8.99 2.55 -8.63
CA ASN A 94 -9.93 3.68 -8.68
C ASN A 94 -11.28 3.40 -7.97
N LEU A 95 -11.27 2.48 -7.00
CA LEU A 95 -12.40 2.15 -6.12
C LEU A 95 -12.30 2.98 -4.83
N ARG A 96 -12.55 4.29 -4.97
CA ARG A 96 -12.30 5.28 -3.90
C ARG A 96 -13.11 4.99 -2.63
N SER A 97 -14.38 4.64 -2.77
CA SER A 97 -15.28 4.39 -1.63
C SER A 97 -14.78 3.22 -0.78
N GLU A 98 -14.46 2.10 -1.42
CA GLU A 98 -13.93 0.90 -0.78
C GLU A 98 -12.55 1.17 -0.15
N GLY A 99 -11.71 1.95 -0.85
CA GLY A 99 -10.40 2.36 -0.35
C GLY A 99 -10.50 3.20 0.92
N LEU A 100 -11.37 4.21 0.97
CA LEU A 100 -11.58 5.04 2.15
C LEU A 100 -12.20 4.25 3.32
N LYS A 101 -13.09 3.30 3.04
CA LYS A 101 -13.60 2.38 4.06
C LYS A 101 -12.48 1.53 4.65
N ALA A 102 -11.61 0.96 3.82
CA ALA A 102 -10.47 0.17 4.32
C ALA A 102 -9.46 1.03 5.13
N ILE A 103 -9.32 2.34 4.82
CA ILE A 103 -8.57 3.29 5.66
C ILE A 103 -9.23 3.45 7.04
N ALA A 104 -10.57 3.56 7.09
CA ALA A 104 -11.28 3.63 8.36
C ALA A 104 -11.11 2.34 9.18
N ASP A 105 -11.17 1.17 8.53
CA ASP A 105 -10.90 -0.13 9.16
C ASP A 105 -9.46 -0.20 9.71
N MET A 106 -8.46 0.30 8.96
CA MET A 106 -7.08 0.42 9.42
C MET A 106 -6.96 1.26 10.70
N GLN A 107 -7.62 2.43 10.72
CA GLN A 107 -7.61 3.32 11.88
C GLN A 107 -8.28 2.70 13.11
N ALA A 108 -9.31 1.89 12.90
CA ALA A 108 -10.00 1.18 13.98
C ALA A 108 -9.19 -0.02 14.49
N ALA A 109 -8.43 -0.69 13.61
CA ALA A 109 -7.60 -1.84 13.96
C ALA A 109 -6.46 -1.47 14.92
N ASP A 110 -5.75 -0.38 14.64
CA ASP A 110 -4.75 0.21 15.54
C ASP A 110 -4.76 1.74 15.47
N PRO A 111 -5.48 2.40 16.39
CA PRO A 111 -5.59 3.86 16.41
C PRO A 111 -4.31 4.59 16.83
N LYS A 112 -3.26 3.87 17.26
CA LYS A 112 -1.97 4.41 17.70
C LYS A 112 -0.80 4.09 16.78
N ASP A 113 -1.01 3.32 15.70
CA ASP A 113 0.05 3.02 14.73
C ASP A 113 0.32 4.21 13.80
N LYS A 114 1.16 5.16 14.30
CA LYS A 114 1.61 6.32 13.51
C LYS A 114 2.25 5.93 12.18
N ASN A 115 2.95 4.79 12.14
CA ASN A 115 3.64 4.33 10.92
C ASN A 115 2.65 3.84 9.88
N ALA A 116 1.58 3.13 10.29
CA ALA A 116 0.51 2.75 9.37
C ALA A 116 -0.19 3.99 8.81
N PHE A 117 -0.45 5.02 9.64
CA PHE A 117 -1.05 6.29 9.20
C PHE A 117 -0.16 7.01 8.20
N THR A 118 1.15 7.12 8.45
CA THR A 118 2.09 7.75 7.52
C THR A 118 2.15 6.99 6.20
N ARG A 119 2.28 5.65 6.23
CA ARG A 119 2.29 4.82 5.01
C ARG A 119 0.99 4.94 4.22
N ALA A 120 -0.16 5.00 4.91
CA ALA A 120 -1.44 5.22 4.28
C ALA A 120 -1.54 6.63 3.68
N ALA A 121 -1.07 7.67 4.38
CA ALA A 121 -1.02 9.04 3.87
C ALA A 121 -0.18 9.14 2.58
N VAL A 122 1.01 8.53 2.55
CA VAL A 122 1.83 8.45 1.33
C VAL A 122 1.06 7.79 0.17
N ASN A 123 0.38 6.67 0.44
CA ASN A 123 -0.39 5.97 -0.59
C ASN A 123 -1.60 6.78 -1.10
N LEU A 124 -2.29 7.49 -0.20
CA LEU A 124 -3.38 8.40 -0.56
C LEU A 124 -2.86 9.57 -1.40
N GLN A 125 -1.72 10.16 -1.03
CA GLN A 125 -1.06 11.21 -1.79
C GLN A 125 -0.70 10.74 -3.19
N ASP A 126 -0.15 9.53 -3.31
CA ASP A 126 0.16 8.92 -4.61
C ASP A 126 -1.10 8.66 -5.46
N ALA A 127 -2.24 8.40 -4.83
CA ALA A 127 -3.54 8.26 -5.49
C ALA A 127 -4.24 9.61 -5.78
N GLY A 128 -3.63 10.76 -5.45
CA GLY A 128 -4.21 12.10 -5.66
C GLY A 128 -5.27 12.49 -4.63
N LEU A 129 -5.38 11.77 -3.51
CA LEU A 129 -6.31 12.04 -2.41
C LEU A 129 -5.64 12.87 -1.32
N THR A 130 -5.16 14.07 -1.71
CA THR A 130 -4.30 14.95 -0.87
C THR A 130 -4.96 15.34 0.45
N LYS A 131 -6.24 15.68 0.45
CA LYS A 131 -6.95 16.09 1.67
C LYS A 131 -7.00 14.96 2.70
N GLU A 132 -7.33 13.75 2.26
CA GLU A 132 -7.40 12.56 3.11
C GLU A 132 -6.00 12.16 3.59
N ALA A 133 -5.00 12.30 2.72
CA ALA A 133 -3.59 12.06 3.05
C ALA A 133 -3.08 13.02 4.13
N ASP A 134 -3.32 14.32 3.99
CA ASP A 134 -2.97 15.33 5.00
C ASP A 134 -3.64 15.02 6.34
N GLY A 135 -4.92 14.63 6.34
CA GLY A 135 -5.64 14.27 7.57
C GLY A 135 -5.01 13.08 8.31
N LEU A 136 -4.55 12.05 7.59
CA LEU A 136 -3.84 10.91 8.20
C LEU A 136 -2.47 11.31 8.72
N MET A 137 -1.75 12.13 7.97
CA MET A 137 -0.43 12.57 8.38
C MET A 137 -0.47 13.49 9.61
N GLU A 138 -1.48 14.36 9.73
CA GLU A 138 -1.73 15.13 10.96
C GLU A 138 -1.97 14.22 12.17
N ARG A 139 -2.74 13.13 12.00
CA ARG A 139 -2.92 12.15 13.08
C ARG A 139 -1.62 11.45 13.45
N ALA A 140 -0.81 11.05 12.48
CA ALA A 140 0.51 10.46 12.75
C ALA A 140 1.42 11.44 13.52
N TRP A 141 1.42 12.72 13.15
CA TRP A 141 2.15 13.77 13.82
C TRP A 141 1.69 14.01 15.26
N ILE A 142 0.39 14.02 15.50
CA ILE A 142 -0.17 14.17 16.88
C ILE A 142 0.27 13.02 17.78
N LEU A 143 0.39 11.80 17.24
CA LEU A 143 0.84 10.63 18.00
C LEU A 143 2.33 10.69 18.37
N ASP A 144 3.16 11.25 17.51
CA ASP A 144 4.58 11.45 17.78
C ASP A 144 5.16 12.65 17.02
N PRO A 145 5.13 13.85 17.62
CA PRO A 145 5.68 15.06 17.01
C PRO A 145 7.21 15.04 16.84
N SER A 146 7.89 14.08 17.45
CA SER A 146 9.36 13.96 17.35
C SER A 146 9.81 13.08 16.18
N ASP A 147 8.88 12.42 15.48
CA ASP A 147 9.18 11.52 14.36
C ASP A 147 9.40 12.29 13.05
N TRP A 148 10.63 12.80 12.90
CA TRP A 148 11.05 13.48 11.69
C TRP A 148 11.01 12.57 10.45
N GLN A 149 11.23 11.27 10.61
CA GLN A 149 11.27 10.31 9.50
C GLN A 149 9.94 10.23 8.77
N ASN A 150 8.84 10.17 9.51
CA ASN A 150 7.51 10.19 8.96
C ASN A 150 7.20 11.51 8.24
N CYS A 151 7.63 12.65 8.80
CA CYS A 151 7.46 13.96 8.16
C CYS A 151 8.24 14.04 6.84
N VAL A 152 9.49 13.57 6.82
CA VAL A 152 10.31 13.56 5.60
C VAL A 152 9.75 12.62 4.55
N ALA A 153 9.30 11.41 4.94
CA ALA A 153 8.70 10.45 4.02
C ALA A 153 7.45 11.01 3.33
N TYR A 154 6.59 11.66 4.08
CA TYR A 154 5.39 12.28 3.52
C TYR A 154 5.70 13.54 2.69
N GLY A 155 6.59 14.42 3.17
CA GLY A 155 7.05 15.58 2.41
C GLY A 155 7.66 15.21 1.05
N ARG A 156 8.45 14.13 1.01
CA ARG A 156 8.99 13.57 -0.24
C ARG A 156 7.88 13.11 -1.19
N SER A 157 6.83 12.47 -0.68
CA SER A 157 5.67 12.08 -1.48
C SER A 157 4.94 13.31 -2.05
N CYS A 158 4.81 14.37 -1.25
CA CYS A 158 4.25 15.63 -1.71
C CYS A 158 5.08 16.24 -2.85
N LEU A 159 6.42 16.31 -2.74
CA LEU A 159 7.30 16.80 -3.81
C LEU A 159 7.13 16.01 -5.09
N ARG A 160 7.13 14.67 -5.00
CA ARG A 160 6.94 13.79 -6.16
C ARG A 160 5.64 14.07 -6.91
N LYS A 161 4.63 14.61 -6.23
CA LYS A 161 3.34 14.99 -6.80
C LYS A 161 3.21 16.48 -7.13
N GLY A 162 4.28 17.25 -7.00
CA GLY A 162 4.29 18.70 -7.28
C GLY A 162 3.66 19.56 -6.19
N HIS A 163 3.30 19.00 -5.03
CA HIS A 163 2.71 19.74 -3.90
C HIS A 163 3.78 20.37 -3.00
N ARG A 164 4.48 21.38 -3.52
CA ARG A 164 5.65 22.00 -2.88
C ARG A 164 5.34 22.60 -1.51
N ASP A 165 4.23 23.31 -1.37
CA ASP A 165 3.84 23.95 -0.11
C ASP A 165 3.59 22.94 1.00
N SER A 166 2.92 21.84 0.68
CA SER A 166 2.72 20.73 1.62
C SER A 166 4.05 20.08 2.00
N ALA A 167 4.94 19.85 1.04
CA ALA A 167 6.26 19.31 1.31
C ALA A 167 7.07 20.23 2.23
N ALA A 168 7.12 21.55 1.94
CA ALA A 168 7.84 22.54 2.76
C ALA A 168 7.32 22.56 4.20
N ARG A 169 6.00 22.51 4.40
CA ARG A 169 5.38 22.44 5.73
C ARG A 169 5.83 21.20 6.51
N TRP A 170 5.88 20.04 5.89
CA TRP A 170 6.29 18.81 6.56
C TRP A 170 7.79 18.74 6.83
N PHE A 171 8.63 19.26 5.93
CA PHE A 171 10.07 19.40 6.17
C PHE A 171 10.38 20.40 7.29
N ALA A 172 9.63 21.50 7.38
CA ALA A 172 9.75 22.44 8.49
C ALA A 172 9.44 21.77 9.84
N ARG A 173 8.38 20.95 9.92
CA ARG A 173 8.07 20.16 11.12
C ARG A 173 9.18 19.18 11.48
N ALA A 174 9.73 18.48 10.50
CA ALA A 174 10.87 17.58 10.71
C ALA A 174 12.07 18.34 11.30
N SER A 175 12.42 19.51 10.71
CA SER A 175 13.55 20.32 11.17
C SER A 175 13.35 20.91 12.57
N GLN A 176 12.13 21.27 12.92
CA GLN A 176 11.79 21.70 14.28
C GLN A 176 11.88 20.56 15.30
N ALA A 177 11.48 19.35 14.91
CA ALA A 177 11.51 18.18 15.78
C ALA A 177 12.94 17.74 16.13
N LYS A 178 13.87 17.78 15.18
CA LYS A 178 15.25 17.30 15.32
C LYS A 178 16.26 18.19 14.56
N PRO A 179 16.49 19.44 14.96
CA PRO A 179 17.32 20.39 14.20
C PRO A 179 18.79 19.96 14.04
N GLN A 180 19.30 19.10 14.92
CA GLN A 180 20.68 18.60 14.90
C GLN A 180 20.81 17.21 14.22
N GLU A 181 19.74 16.67 13.65
CA GLU A 181 19.77 15.34 13.01
C GLU A 181 20.31 15.45 11.57
N GLU A 182 21.56 15.06 11.38
CA GLU A 182 22.23 15.09 10.07
C GLU A 182 21.48 14.27 9.01
N ARG A 183 21.01 13.07 9.38
CA ARG A 183 20.30 12.19 8.45
C ARG A 183 19.00 12.80 7.93
N MET A 184 18.34 13.60 8.77
CA MET A 184 17.14 14.32 8.36
C MET A 184 17.46 15.36 7.29
N TRP A 185 18.49 16.18 7.51
CA TRP A 185 18.87 17.20 6.53
C TRP A 185 19.32 16.59 5.21
N ASN A 186 20.10 15.51 5.26
CA ASN A 186 20.48 14.76 4.06
C ASN A 186 19.26 14.20 3.32
N ALA A 187 18.29 13.62 4.04
CA ALA A 187 17.07 13.07 3.43
C ALA A 187 16.19 14.15 2.78
N ILE A 188 16.12 15.36 3.39
CA ILE A 188 15.43 16.52 2.80
C ILE A 188 16.17 17.00 1.54
N ALA A 189 17.51 17.12 1.60
CA ALA A 189 18.31 17.52 0.45
C ALA A 189 18.12 16.57 -0.75
N LEU A 190 18.17 15.26 -0.50
CA LEU A 190 17.91 14.25 -1.53
C LEU A 190 16.48 14.33 -2.08
N ALA A 191 15.49 14.59 -1.22
CA ALA A 191 14.11 14.75 -1.68
C ALA A 191 13.96 15.91 -2.66
N TYR A 192 14.62 17.04 -2.42
CA TYR A 192 14.64 18.18 -3.34
C TYR A 192 15.46 17.90 -4.60
N ALA A 193 16.59 17.21 -4.48
CA ALA A 193 17.39 16.83 -5.65
C ALA A 193 16.61 15.91 -6.61
N ASP A 194 15.87 14.93 -6.05
CA ASP A 194 15.15 13.94 -6.84
C ASP A 194 13.83 14.47 -7.44
N HIS A 195 13.15 15.39 -6.72
CA HIS A 195 11.77 15.77 -7.00
C HIS A 195 11.47 17.26 -6.94
N GLY A 196 12.45 18.09 -6.59
CA GLY A 196 12.27 19.52 -6.41
C GLY A 196 12.32 20.34 -7.69
N ALA A 197 12.76 19.77 -8.82
CA ALA A 197 12.76 20.44 -10.10
C ALA A 197 11.33 20.78 -10.55
N GLU A 198 11.14 21.94 -11.17
CA GLU A 198 9.86 22.25 -11.79
C GLU A 198 9.63 21.35 -13.00
N PRO A 199 8.40 20.83 -13.20
CA PRO A 199 8.08 20.24 -14.47
C PRO A 199 8.27 21.31 -15.56
N SER A 200 9.13 21.00 -16.52
CA SER A 200 9.37 21.78 -17.73
C SER A 200 8.14 21.84 -18.62
#